data_5a64f31be70c54c50f043371e0394fda
#
_entry.id   5a64f31be70c54c50f043371e0394fda
#
_cell.length_a   1.000
_cell.length_b   1.000
_cell.length_c   1.000
_cell.angle_alpha   90.00
_cell.angle_beta   90.00
_cell.angle_gamma   90.00
#
_symmetry.space_group_name_H-M   'P 1'
#
loop_
_entity.id
_entity.type
_entity.pdbx_description
1 polymer ?
#
loop_
_entity_poly.entity_id
_entity_poly.type
_entity_poly.pdbx_seq_one_letter_code
_entity_poly.pdbx_strand_id
1 'polypeptide(L)'
;MPTAIAYEDAVDLLDSDHKLVQKLFIQYQTLHEFGAEAADRQKLAERICAALRVHTQIEEEIFYPAVREATGDDALLDHAEQEHQEAKDMIARIEGMSAADEGYDDCVKQLARAVMSHVMEERERVFLEARYSALDLRGLAVTLFERKQELRAAGGVPELPAEKTPEQIEEHA
;
A
#
# COMPACT_ATOMS: atom_id res chain seq x y z
N MET A 1 -3.46 13.39 24.10
CA MET A 1 -3.99 14.14 22.95
C MET A 1 -4.18 13.17 21.81
N PRO A 2 -5.35 13.10 21.16
CA PRO A 2 -5.47 12.30 19.98
C PRO A 2 -4.49 12.80 18.90
N THR A 3 -3.74 11.89 18.33
CA THR A 3 -2.82 12.22 17.23
C THR A 3 -3.66 12.73 16.06
N ALA A 4 -3.45 13.98 15.66
CA ALA A 4 -4.09 14.50 14.46
C ALA A 4 -3.50 13.73 13.26
N ILE A 5 -4.32 12.98 12.57
CA ILE A 5 -3.92 12.28 11.34
C ILE A 5 -4.34 13.09 10.11
N ALA A 6 -3.52 13.04 9.07
CA ALA A 6 -3.75 13.79 7.82
C ALA A 6 -4.82 13.18 6.91
N TYR A 7 -5.54 12.18 7.37
CA TYR A 7 -6.52 11.43 6.59
C TYR A 7 -7.93 11.66 7.11
N GLU A 8 -8.88 11.79 6.21
CA GLU A 8 -10.29 11.96 6.56
C GLU A 8 -10.87 10.68 7.17
N ASP A 9 -10.52 9.52 6.61
CA ASP A 9 -11.00 8.21 7.04
C ASP A 9 -10.06 7.07 6.61
N ALA A 10 -10.44 5.84 6.95
CA ALA A 10 -9.65 4.64 6.61
C ALA A 10 -9.45 4.46 5.10
N VAL A 11 -10.47 4.74 4.30
CA VAL A 11 -10.38 4.62 2.84
C VAL A 11 -9.41 5.64 2.27
N ASP A 12 -9.43 6.87 2.76
CA ASP A 12 -8.49 7.91 2.36
C ASP A 12 -7.05 7.53 2.70
N LEU A 13 -6.81 6.99 3.89
CA LEU A 13 -5.49 6.49 4.30
C LEU A 13 -4.99 5.37 3.37
N LEU A 14 -5.80 4.35 3.14
CA LEU A 14 -5.43 3.20 2.31
C LEU A 14 -5.23 3.61 0.84
N ASP A 15 -6.06 4.49 0.32
CA ASP A 15 -5.92 4.98 -1.06
C ASP A 15 -4.70 5.89 -1.24
N SER A 16 -4.30 6.61 -0.21
CA SER A 16 -3.04 7.34 -0.17
C SER A 16 -1.83 6.41 -0.34
N ASP A 17 -1.87 5.23 0.29
CA ASP A 17 -0.85 4.19 0.08
C ASP A 17 -0.83 3.71 -1.38
N HIS A 18 -1.99 3.52 -1.99
CA HIS A 18 -2.10 3.15 -3.41
C HIS A 18 -1.45 4.18 -4.33
N LYS A 19 -1.71 5.45 -4.10
CA LYS A 19 -1.13 6.55 -4.89
C LYS A 19 0.39 6.61 -4.74
N LEU A 20 0.90 6.41 -3.54
CA LEU A 20 2.33 6.38 -3.28
C LEU A 20 3.00 5.24 -4.03
N VAL A 21 2.48 4.02 -3.91
CA VAL A 21 3.04 2.83 -4.57
C VAL A 21 2.99 2.99 -6.09
N GLN A 22 1.91 3.53 -6.63
CA GLN A 22 1.80 3.84 -8.06
C GLN A 22 2.91 4.80 -8.50
N LYS A 23 3.16 5.85 -7.74
CA LYS A 23 4.25 6.80 -8.02
C LYS A 23 5.62 6.13 -7.99
N LEU A 24 5.86 5.24 -7.02
CA LEU A 24 7.12 4.50 -6.92
C LEU A 24 7.32 3.55 -8.11
N PHE A 25 6.29 2.87 -8.59
CA PHE A 25 6.37 2.04 -9.79
C PHE A 25 6.68 2.86 -11.04
N ILE A 26 6.10 4.04 -11.18
CA ILE A 26 6.41 4.96 -12.29
C ILE A 26 7.87 5.40 -12.21
N GLN A 27 8.37 5.74 -11.04
CA GLN A 27 9.79 6.07 -10.83
C GLN A 27 10.71 4.91 -11.20
N TYR A 28 10.35 3.68 -10.84
CA TYR A 28 11.12 2.49 -11.20
C TYR A 28 11.22 2.32 -12.72
N GLN A 29 10.10 2.44 -13.41
CA GLN A 29 10.08 2.34 -14.86
C GLN A 29 10.94 3.42 -15.52
N THR A 30 10.88 4.65 -15.02
CA THR A 30 11.72 5.76 -15.49
C THR A 30 13.20 5.45 -15.32
N LEU A 31 13.62 4.95 -14.15
CA LEU A 31 15.00 4.52 -13.92
C LEU A 31 15.43 3.44 -14.90
N HIS A 32 14.59 2.46 -15.15
CA HIS A 32 14.87 1.37 -16.08
C HIS A 32 15.02 1.90 -17.52
N GLU A 33 14.12 2.75 -17.99
CA GLU A 33 14.15 3.32 -19.35
C GLU A 33 15.36 4.22 -19.59
N PHE A 34 15.82 4.95 -18.57
CA PHE A 34 16.99 5.80 -18.66
C PHE A 34 18.32 5.09 -18.36
N GLY A 35 18.30 3.77 -18.22
CA GLY A 35 19.49 2.95 -18.00
C GLY A 35 20.18 3.18 -16.66
N ALA A 36 19.42 3.50 -15.62
CA ALA A 36 19.97 3.68 -14.28
C ALA A 36 20.68 2.41 -13.78
N GLU A 37 21.63 2.61 -12.88
CA GLU A 37 22.42 1.53 -12.26
C GLU A 37 21.51 0.50 -11.58
N ALA A 38 21.90 -0.78 -11.61
CA ALA A 38 21.16 -1.86 -10.97
C ALA A 38 20.93 -1.59 -9.47
N ALA A 39 21.95 -1.06 -8.79
CA ALA A 39 21.85 -0.73 -7.36
C ALA A 39 20.74 0.29 -7.05
N ASP A 40 20.56 1.30 -7.90
CA ASP A 40 19.53 2.32 -7.72
C ASP A 40 18.13 1.75 -7.97
N ARG A 41 17.98 0.91 -9.00
CA ARG A 41 16.73 0.20 -9.27
C ARG A 41 16.37 -0.75 -8.13
N GLN A 42 17.34 -1.46 -7.58
CA GLN A 42 17.14 -2.38 -6.47
C GLN A 42 16.65 -1.67 -5.21
N LYS A 43 17.26 -0.54 -4.85
CA LYS A 43 16.82 0.26 -3.70
C LYS A 43 15.36 0.69 -3.82
N LEU A 44 14.96 1.11 -5.01
CA LEU A 44 13.59 1.52 -5.26
C LEU A 44 12.63 0.35 -5.20
N ALA A 45 12.98 -0.80 -5.78
CA ALA A 45 12.18 -2.02 -5.69
C ALA A 45 12.03 -2.53 -4.25
N GLU A 46 13.08 -2.48 -3.46
CA GLU A 46 13.05 -2.83 -2.03
C GLU A 46 12.10 -1.91 -1.25
N ARG A 47 12.11 -0.62 -1.57
CA ARG A 47 11.19 0.36 -0.99
C ARG A 47 9.73 0.07 -1.36
N ILE A 48 9.47 -0.27 -2.61
CA ILE A 48 8.14 -0.68 -3.08
C ILE A 48 7.66 -1.92 -2.31
N CYS A 49 8.49 -2.95 -2.24
CA CYS A 49 8.15 -4.18 -1.54
C CYS A 49 7.86 -3.94 -0.04
N ALA A 50 8.67 -3.12 0.63
CA ALA A 50 8.46 -2.77 2.03
C ALA A 50 7.13 -2.02 2.23
N ALA A 51 6.83 -1.05 1.37
CA ALA A 51 5.57 -0.31 1.43
C ALA A 51 4.36 -1.22 1.22
N LEU A 52 4.41 -2.14 0.25
CA LEU A 52 3.35 -3.10 0.00
C LEU A 52 3.13 -4.08 1.15
N ARG A 53 4.20 -4.54 1.79
CA ARG A 53 4.09 -5.44 2.95
C ARG A 53 3.36 -4.77 4.11
N VAL A 54 3.69 -3.53 4.42
CA VAL A 54 3.01 -2.76 5.47
C VAL A 54 1.53 -2.55 5.12
N HIS A 55 1.27 -2.11 3.88
CA HIS A 55 -0.08 -1.84 3.40
C HIS A 55 -0.98 -3.08 3.47
N THR A 56 -0.54 -4.20 2.92
CA THR A 56 -1.33 -5.44 2.94
C THR A 56 -1.55 -5.95 4.36
N GLN A 57 -0.57 -5.78 5.23
CA GLN A 57 -0.67 -6.24 6.61
C GLN A 57 -1.71 -5.45 7.40
N ILE A 58 -1.75 -4.13 7.29
CA ILE A 58 -2.76 -3.33 7.99
C ILE A 58 -4.18 -3.58 7.45
N GLU A 59 -4.31 -3.88 6.17
CA GLU A 59 -5.59 -4.30 5.60
C GLU A 59 -6.05 -5.66 6.12
N GLU A 60 -5.18 -6.66 6.11
CA GLU A 60 -5.51 -8.01 6.55
C GLU A 60 -5.75 -8.09 8.06
N GLU A 61 -5.03 -7.32 8.86
CA GLU A 61 -5.18 -7.33 10.33
C GLU A 61 -6.39 -6.52 10.82
N ILE A 62 -6.71 -5.41 10.16
CA ILE A 62 -7.63 -4.39 10.69
C ILE A 62 -8.79 -4.10 9.75
N PHE A 63 -8.51 -3.72 8.51
CA PHE A 63 -9.51 -3.18 7.59
C PHE A 63 -10.44 -4.28 7.06
N TYR A 64 -9.91 -5.35 6.50
CA TYR A 64 -10.72 -6.44 5.95
C TYR A 64 -11.57 -7.14 7.02
N PRO A 65 -11.06 -7.45 8.23
CA PRO A 65 -11.91 -7.98 9.27
C PRO A 65 -13.08 -7.05 9.65
N ALA A 66 -12.84 -5.74 9.71
CA ALA A 66 -13.87 -4.77 10.02
C ALA A 66 -14.94 -4.67 8.92
N VAL A 67 -14.52 -4.68 7.65
CA VAL A 67 -15.45 -4.67 6.50
C VAL A 67 -16.24 -5.99 6.46
N ARG A 68 -15.60 -7.12 6.71
CA ARG A 68 -16.25 -8.43 6.76
C ARG A 68 -17.35 -8.47 7.82
N GLU A 69 -17.07 -7.97 9.02
CA GLU A 69 -18.05 -7.89 10.10
C GLU A 69 -19.22 -6.97 9.75
N ALA A 70 -18.94 -5.83 9.11
CA ALA A 70 -19.95 -4.83 8.77
C ALA A 70 -20.83 -5.23 7.57
N THR A 71 -20.29 -5.95 6.60
CA THR A 71 -20.97 -6.25 5.32
C THR A 71 -21.36 -7.70 5.13
N GLY A 72 -20.63 -8.64 5.75
CA GLY A 72 -20.81 -10.07 5.54
C GLY A 72 -20.38 -10.58 4.16
N ASP A 73 -19.72 -9.77 3.35
CA ASP A 73 -19.27 -10.15 2.00
C ASP A 73 -17.94 -10.91 2.04
N ASP A 74 -18.00 -12.15 2.54
CA ASP A 74 -16.81 -12.98 2.68
C ASP A 74 -16.14 -13.29 1.35
N ALA A 75 -16.91 -13.51 0.29
CA ALA A 75 -16.36 -13.84 -1.02
C ALA A 75 -15.51 -12.71 -1.60
N LEU A 76 -15.95 -11.46 -1.43
CA LEU A 76 -15.20 -10.29 -1.87
C LEU A 76 -13.87 -10.15 -1.12
N LEU A 77 -13.90 -10.32 0.19
CA LEU A 77 -12.70 -10.17 1.02
C LEU A 77 -11.73 -11.35 0.89
N ASP A 78 -12.24 -12.56 0.74
CA ASP A 78 -11.41 -13.73 0.44
C ASP A 78 -10.66 -13.57 -0.89
N HIS A 79 -11.33 -13.00 -1.90
CA HIS A 79 -10.71 -12.69 -3.18
C HIS A 79 -9.60 -11.62 -3.03
N ALA A 80 -9.85 -10.56 -2.26
CA ALA A 80 -8.85 -9.53 -1.98
C ALA A 80 -7.62 -10.11 -1.26
N GLU A 81 -7.83 -10.97 -0.27
CA GLU A 81 -6.75 -11.66 0.45
C GLU A 81 -5.96 -12.60 -0.46
N GLN A 82 -6.62 -13.28 -1.41
CA GLN A 82 -5.96 -14.12 -2.40
C GLN A 82 -5.06 -13.28 -3.32
N GLU A 83 -5.52 -12.14 -3.78
CA GLU A 83 -4.70 -11.21 -4.57
C GLU A 83 -3.51 -10.69 -3.77
N HIS A 84 -3.69 -10.43 -2.48
CA HIS A 84 -2.58 -10.11 -1.58
C HIS A 84 -1.55 -11.23 -1.49
N GLN A 85 -1.99 -12.48 -1.39
CA GLN A 85 -1.07 -13.63 -1.36
C GLN A 85 -0.26 -13.74 -2.64
N GLU A 86 -0.89 -13.55 -3.80
CA GLU A 86 -0.20 -13.54 -5.09
C GLU A 86 0.86 -12.43 -5.15
N ALA A 87 0.52 -11.22 -4.67
CA ALA A 87 1.47 -10.11 -4.58
C ALA A 87 2.63 -10.42 -3.62
N LYS A 88 2.36 -11.02 -2.47
CA LYS A 88 3.40 -11.45 -1.51
C LYS A 88 4.35 -12.47 -2.11
N ASP A 89 3.86 -13.41 -2.91
CA ASP A 89 4.68 -14.40 -3.62
C ASP A 89 5.60 -13.72 -4.64
N MET A 90 5.08 -12.74 -5.38
CA MET A 90 5.87 -11.92 -6.31
C MET A 90 6.94 -11.09 -5.58
N ILE A 91 6.59 -10.50 -4.45
CA ILE A 91 7.51 -9.74 -3.59
C ILE A 91 8.65 -10.65 -3.11
N ALA A 92 8.34 -11.83 -2.59
CA ALA A 92 9.33 -12.79 -2.13
C ALA A 92 10.29 -13.20 -3.25
N ARG A 93 9.79 -13.35 -4.47
CA ARG A 93 10.61 -13.66 -5.65
C ARG A 93 11.58 -12.51 -5.97
N ILE A 94 11.11 -11.27 -5.97
CA ILE A 94 11.95 -10.08 -6.20
C ILE A 94 13.03 -9.97 -5.12
N GLU A 95 12.65 -10.14 -3.86
CA GLU A 95 13.60 -10.09 -2.72
C GLU A 95 14.68 -11.18 -2.77
N GLY A 96 14.40 -12.31 -3.42
CA GLY A 96 15.36 -13.38 -3.66
C GLY A 96 16.30 -13.14 -4.85
N MET A 97 16.11 -12.06 -5.60
CA MET A 97 16.87 -11.71 -6.79
C MET A 97 17.75 -10.48 -6.56
N SER A 98 18.73 -10.30 -7.43
CA SER A 98 19.47 -9.04 -7.57
C SER A 98 18.97 -8.27 -8.80
N ALA A 99 19.01 -6.95 -8.76
CA ALA A 99 18.63 -6.12 -9.91
C ALA A 99 19.57 -6.31 -11.12
N ALA A 100 20.71 -6.95 -10.93
CA ALA A 100 21.62 -7.35 -12.01
C ALA A 100 21.16 -8.66 -12.69
N ASP A 101 20.24 -9.41 -12.08
CA ASP A 101 19.75 -10.65 -12.65
C ASP A 101 18.82 -10.40 -13.84
N GLU A 102 18.92 -11.26 -14.84
CA GLU A 102 17.97 -11.26 -15.95
C GLU A 102 16.56 -11.55 -15.43
N GLY A 103 15.58 -10.78 -15.91
CA GLY A 103 14.20 -10.95 -15.52
C GLY A 103 13.79 -10.17 -14.26
N TYR A 104 14.70 -9.48 -13.58
CA TYR A 104 14.36 -8.68 -12.40
C TYR A 104 13.33 -7.57 -12.71
N ASP A 105 13.59 -6.80 -13.77
CA ASP A 105 12.68 -5.72 -14.19
C ASP A 105 11.31 -6.26 -14.61
N ASP A 106 11.28 -7.42 -15.25
CA ASP A 106 10.01 -8.08 -15.61
C ASP A 106 9.22 -8.52 -14.38
N CYS A 107 9.90 -9.00 -13.34
CA CYS A 107 9.24 -9.34 -12.08
C CYS A 107 8.61 -8.10 -11.40
N VAL A 108 9.33 -6.99 -11.38
CA VAL A 108 8.81 -5.72 -10.85
C VAL A 108 7.61 -5.23 -11.67
N LYS A 109 7.67 -5.36 -12.98
CA LYS A 109 6.57 -5.00 -13.88
C LYS A 109 5.33 -5.87 -13.68
N GLN A 110 5.52 -7.17 -13.48
CA GLN A 110 4.41 -8.08 -13.16
C GLN A 110 3.77 -7.72 -11.82
N LEU A 111 4.57 -7.41 -10.81
CA LEU A 111 4.08 -6.94 -9.52
C LEU A 111 3.25 -5.65 -9.67
N ALA A 112 3.75 -4.69 -10.45
CA ALA A 112 3.03 -3.44 -10.71
C ALA A 112 1.66 -3.69 -11.33
N ARG A 113 1.55 -4.59 -12.31
CA ARG A 113 0.28 -4.96 -12.96
C ARG A 113 -0.69 -5.60 -11.98
N ALA A 114 -0.22 -6.55 -11.18
CA ALA A 114 -1.04 -7.23 -10.19
C ALA A 114 -1.57 -6.26 -9.13
N VAL A 115 -0.70 -5.38 -8.63
CA VAL A 115 -1.06 -4.36 -7.64
C VAL A 115 -2.08 -3.37 -8.20
N MET A 116 -1.88 -2.87 -9.42
CA MET A 116 -2.80 -1.90 -10.01
C MET A 116 -4.17 -2.51 -10.32
N SER A 117 -4.22 -3.78 -10.73
CA SER A 117 -5.48 -4.50 -10.92
C SER A 117 -6.24 -4.65 -9.60
N HIS A 118 -5.53 -5.06 -8.54
CA HIS A 118 -6.08 -5.15 -7.19
C HIS A 118 -6.62 -3.81 -6.68
N VAL A 119 -5.84 -2.74 -6.83
CA VAL A 119 -6.23 -1.38 -6.42
C VAL A 119 -7.51 -0.93 -7.10
N MET A 120 -7.65 -1.17 -8.39
CA MET A 120 -8.87 -0.82 -9.13
C MET A 120 -10.08 -1.55 -8.58
N GLU A 121 -9.98 -2.85 -8.37
CA GLU A 121 -11.06 -3.66 -7.83
C GLU A 121 -11.42 -3.26 -6.40
N GLU A 122 -10.42 -2.98 -5.57
CA GLU A 122 -10.63 -2.52 -4.20
C GLU A 122 -11.37 -1.18 -4.15
N ARG A 123 -10.99 -0.21 -5.00
CA ARG A 123 -11.69 1.08 -5.11
C ARG A 123 -13.12 0.94 -5.57
N GLU A 124 -13.37 0.08 -6.53
CA GLU A 124 -14.70 -0.11 -7.14
C GLU A 124 -15.64 -0.95 -6.28
N ARG A 125 -15.11 -1.80 -5.42
CA ARG A 125 -15.91 -2.77 -4.65
C ARG A 125 -15.71 -2.67 -3.15
N VAL A 126 -14.53 -2.96 -2.63
CA VAL A 126 -14.30 -3.04 -1.18
C VAL A 126 -14.51 -1.69 -0.50
N PHE A 127 -13.90 -0.64 -1.02
CA PHE A 127 -14.03 0.70 -0.48
C PHE A 127 -15.46 1.22 -0.59
N LEU A 128 -16.13 0.92 -1.69
CA LEU A 128 -17.52 1.33 -1.89
C LEU A 128 -18.44 0.66 -0.86
N GLU A 129 -18.30 -0.65 -0.66
CA GLU A 129 -19.07 -1.38 0.36
C GLU A 129 -18.79 -0.86 1.78
N ALA A 130 -17.52 -0.58 2.09
CA ALA A 130 -17.14 0.00 3.37
C ALA A 130 -17.82 1.35 3.61
N ARG A 131 -17.88 2.21 2.60
CA ARG A 131 -18.53 3.51 2.68
C ARG A 131 -20.06 3.43 2.87
N TYR A 132 -20.70 2.43 2.28
CA TYR A 132 -22.14 2.23 2.43
C TYR A 132 -22.51 1.45 3.69
N SER A 133 -21.53 0.90 4.42
CA SER A 133 -21.74 0.19 5.68
C SER A 133 -21.87 1.14 6.86
N ALA A 134 -22.21 0.58 8.02
CA ALA A 134 -22.24 1.32 9.29
C ALA A 134 -20.85 1.44 9.96
N LEU A 135 -19.78 1.07 9.25
CA LEU A 135 -18.41 1.08 9.76
C LEU A 135 -17.94 2.50 10.09
N ASP A 136 -17.36 2.68 11.28
CA ASP A 136 -16.70 3.93 11.68
C ASP A 136 -15.34 4.07 10.99
N LEU A 137 -15.35 4.59 9.76
CA LEU A 137 -14.16 4.74 8.93
C LEU A 137 -13.18 5.79 9.50
N ARG A 138 -13.66 6.79 10.23
CA ARG A 138 -12.79 7.77 10.89
C ARG A 138 -12.02 7.17 12.06
N GLY A 139 -12.71 6.45 12.93
CA GLY A 139 -12.10 5.74 14.04
C GLY A 139 -11.11 4.68 13.55
N LEU A 140 -11.46 3.98 12.49
CA LEU A 140 -10.62 2.96 11.90
C LEU A 140 -9.33 3.53 11.30
N ALA A 141 -9.37 4.75 10.76
CA ALA A 141 -8.17 5.44 10.25
C ALA A 141 -7.12 5.63 11.32
N VAL A 142 -7.50 5.95 12.54
CA VAL A 142 -6.57 6.11 13.68
C VAL A 142 -5.87 4.79 13.98
N THR A 143 -6.63 3.70 14.07
CA THR A 143 -6.11 2.35 14.34
C THR A 143 -5.16 1.89 13.24
N LEU A 144 -5.52 2.09 11.98
CA LEU A 144 -4.67 1.78 10.83
C LEU A 144 -3.38 2.59 10.84
N PHE A 145 -3.47 3.89 11.12
CA PHE A 145 -2.31 4.77 11.15
C PHE A 145 -1.31 4.36 12.24
N GLU A 146 -1.79 4.11 13.45
CA GLU A 146 -0.94 3.66 14.55
C GLU A 146 -0.23 2.34 14.23
N ARG A 147 -0.97 1.38 13.66
CA ARG A 147 -0.38 0.08 13.26
C ARG A 147 0.64 0.24 12.14
N LYS A 148 0.36 1.08 11.16
CA LYS A 148 1.28 1.43 10.07
C LYS A 148 2.59 1.99 10.62
N GLN A 149 2.53 2.89 11.58
CA GLN A 149 3.71 3.47 12.23
C GLN A 149 4.54 2.41 12.95
N GLU A 150 3.91 1.52 13.70
CA GLU A 150 4.58 0.41 14.39
C GLU A 150 5.31 -0.52 13.41
N LEU A 151 4.66 -0.90 12.32
CA LEU A 151 5.23 -1.80 11.32
C LEU A 151 6.41 -1.16 10.58
N ARG A 152 6.31 0.11 10.26
CA ARG A 152 7.40 0.86 9.61
C ARG A 152 8.62 0.97 10.52
N ALA A 153 8.42 1.29 11.79
CA ALA A 153 9.49 1.35 12.77
C ALA A 153 10.18 0.00 12.97
N ALA A 154 9.41 -1.09 13.07
CA ALA A 154 9.93 -2.44 13.23
C ALA A 154 10.71 -2.95 12.02
N GLY A 155 10.28 -2.57 10.80
CA GLY A 155 10.91 -2.97 9.54
C GLY A 155 12.13 -2.14 9.14
N GLY A 156 12.47 -1.08 9.90
CA GLY A 156 13.55 -0.16 9.53
C GLY A 156 13.27 0.61 8.24
N VAL A 157 12.01 0.72 7.84
CA VAL A 157 11.60 1.44 6.65
C VAL A 157 11.82 2.94 6.89
N PRO A 158 12.58 3.65 6.03
CA PRO A 158 12.77 5.09 6.18
C PRO A 158 11.41 5.78 6.24
N GLU A 159 11.28 6.76 7.12
CA GLU A 159 10.12 7.64 7.07
C GLU A 159 10.00 8.23 5.67
N LEU A 160 8.85 8.06 5.08
CA LEU A 160 8.49 8.85 3.91
C LEU A 160 8.52 10.31 4.33
N PRO A 161 8.88 11.24 3.43
CA PRO A 161 8.82 12.65 3.77
C PRO A 161 7.48 12.91 4.44
N ALA A 162 7.53 13.57 5.58
CA ALA A 162 6.38 13.75 6.47
C ALA A 162 5.13 14.07 5.66
N GLU A 163 4.14 13.19 5.76
CA GLU A 163 2.82 13.49 5.22
C GLU A 163 2.43 14.84 5.81
N LYS A 164 2.12 15.80 4.95
CA LYS A 164 1.79 17.15 5.39
C LYS A 164 0.65 17.06 6.41
N THR A 165 0.86 17.59 7.58
CA THR A 165 -0.23 17.72 8.55
C THR A 165 -1.32 18.61 7.96
N PRO A 166 -2.58 18.47 8.39
CA PRO A 166 -3.65 19.35 7.94
C PRO A 166 -3.29 20.84 8.02
N GLU A 167 -2.54 21.24 9.05
CA GLU A 167 -2.05 22.61 9.24
C GLU A 167 -1.08 23.05 8.14
N GLN A 168 -0.25 22.12 7.61
CA GLN A 168 0.69 22.42 6.53
C GLN A 168 0.04 22.48 5.14
N ILE A 169 -1.17 21.95 5.01
CA ILE A 169 -1.97 22.05 3.79
C ILE A 169 -2.68 23.39 3.73
N GLU A 170 -3.14 23.92 4.87
CA GLU A 170 -3.83 25.21 4.96
C GLU A 170 -2.90 26.40 4.72
N GLU A 171 -1.62 26.34 5.06
CA GLU A 171 -0.65 27.42 4.84
C GLU A 171 -0.31 27.67 3.35
N HIS A 172 -0.72 26.79 2.43
CA HIS A 172 -0.42 26.88 1.00
C HIS A 172 -1.67 26.92 0.11
N ALA A 173 -2.81 27.09 0.73
CA ALA A 173 -4.09 27.25 0.02
C ALA A 173 -4.31 28.70 -0.44
#